data_035cb76b28d1c156c1c2dcb92736ad5a
#
_entry.id   035cb76b28d1c156c1c2dcb92736ad5a
#
_cell.length_a   1.000
_cell.length_b   1.000
_cell.length_c   1.000
_cell.angle_alpha   90.00
_cell.angle_beta   90.00
_cell.angle_gamma   90.00
#
_symmetry.space_group_name_H-M   'P 1'
#
loop_
_entity.id
_entity.type
_entity.pdbx_description
1 polymer ?
#
loop_
_entity_poly.entity_id
_entity_poly.type
_entity_poly.pdbx_seq_one_letter_code
_entity_poly.pdbx_strand_id
1 'polypeptide(L)'
;MLNRRDFIRGAATSVGAMTVLSSETVKAAAESTMSLNVIYPNHDGARFDTSYYRSTHIPLAMKVMKATSVMLIEGVPMGSSAAPYAMIAHFQFASSEAVTSALANPAMAEVRADVARFTDIKPTVMLGKSL
;
A
#
# COMPACT_ATOMS: atom_id res chain seq x y z
N MET A 1 -17.71 25.13 -56.08
CA MET A 1 -16.60 25.72 -55.32
C MET A 1 -16.61 25.21 -53.91
N LEU A 2 -15.58 24.54 -53.51
CA LEU A 2 -15.42 24.03 -52.18
C LEU A 2 -15.17 25.14 -51.18
N ASN A 3 -16.03 25.25 -50.20
CA ASN A 3 -15.88 26.22 -49.13
C ASN A 3 -14.70 25.86 -48.24
N ARG A 4 -13.63 26.58 -48.39
CA ARG A 4 -12.46 26.50 -47.53
C ARG A 4 -12.79 26.86 -46.07
N ARG A 5 -13.96 27.39 -45.79
CA ARG A 5 -14.39 27.80 -44.45
C ARG A 5 -14.83 26.66 -43.56
N ASP A 6 -15.30 25.55 -44.13
CA ASP A 6 -15.77 24.40 -43.34
C ASP A 6 -14.62 23.53 -42.87
N PHE A 7 -13.45 23.61 -43.48
CA PHE A 7 -12.28 22.86 -43.10
C PHE A 7 -11.59 23.41 -41.85
N ILE A 8 -11.72 24.68 -41.56
CA ILE A 8 -11.05 25.35 -40.46
C ILE A 8 -11.81 25.15 -39.13
N ARG A 9 -13.13 24.89 -39.19
CA ARG A 9 -13.95 24.69 -37.98
C ARG A 9 -13.78 23.35 -37.31
N GLY A 10 -13.36 22.33 -38.02
CA GLY A 10 -13.16 21.00 -37.48
C GLY A 10 -11.89 20.84 -36.63
N ALA A 11 -10.86 21.62 -36.92
CA ALA A 11 -9.57 21.48 -36.23
C ALA A 11 -9.55 22.14 -34.83
N ALA A 12 -10.38 23.17 -34.63
CA ALA A 12 -10.42 23.88 -33.35
C ALA A 12 -11.12 23.10 -32.21
N THR A 13 -12.00 22.19 -32.58
CA THR A 13 -12.80 21.43 -31.57
C THR A 13 -12.03 20.29 -30.93
N SER A 14 -11.05 19.71 -31.63
CA SER A 14 -10.28 18.58 -31.10
C SER A 14 -9.19 19.01 -30.11
N VAL A 15 -8.68 20.22 -30.18
CA VAL A 15 -7.64 20.73 -29.28
C VAL A 15 -8.20 20.99 -27.86
N GLY A 16 -9.45 21.48 -27.78
CA GLY A 16 -10.10 21.73 -26.50
C GLY A 16 -10.37 20.49 -25.65
N ALA A 17 -10.69 19.36 -26.28
CA ALA A 17 -10.99 18.12 -25.60
C ALA A 17 -9.74 17.49 -24.93
N MET A 18 -8.57 17.62 -25.56
CA MET A 18 -7.32 17.10 -25.00
C MET A 18 -6.86 17.86 -23.75
N THR A 19 -7.12 19.16 -23.69
CA THR A 19 -6.74 20.00 -22.55
C THR A 19 -7.53 19.65 -21.28
N VAL A 20 -8.81 19.33 -21.43
CA VAL A 20 -9.68 18.94 -20.30
C VAL A 20 -9.26 17.60 -19.70
N LEU A 21 -8.92 16.61 -20.52
CA LEU A 21 -8.45 15.30 -20.05
C LEU A 21 -7.14 15.40 -19.26
N SER A 22 -6.21 16.25 -19.66
CA SER A 22 -4.95 16.46 -18.96
C SER A 22 -5.15 17.05 -17.57
N SER A 23 -6.10 17.97 -17.40
CA SER A 23 -6.41 18.59 -16.10
C SER A 23 -7.00 17.61 -15.10
N GLU A 24 -7.87 16.70 -15.53
CA GLU A 24 -8.46 15.67 -14.67
C GLU A 24 -7.41 14.67 -14.20
N THR A 25 -6.49 14.27 -15.06
CA THR A 25 -5.40 13.33 -14.70
C THR A 25 -4.48 13.93 -13.64
N VAL A 26 -4.13 15.20 -13.73
CA VAL A 26 -3.28 15.89 -12.74
C VAL A 26 -3.99 15.99 -11.39
N LYS A 27 -5.28 16.25 -11.35
CA LYS A 27 -6.06 16.34 -10.11
C LYS A 27 -6.15 14.99 -9.38
N ALA A 28 -6.33 13.87 -10.10
CA ALA A 28 -6.38 12.55 -9.52
C ALA A 28 -5.04 12.13 -8.88
N ALA A 29 -3.90 12.58 -9.41
CA ALA A 29 -2.56 12.26 -8.90
C ALA A 29 -2.21 12.99 -7.61
N ALA A 30 -2.96 14.02 -7.20
CA ALA A 30 -2.68 14.83 -6.02
C ALA A 30 -3.28 14.30 -4.72
N GLU A 31 -4.06 13.21 -4.75
CA GLU A 31 -4.67 12.63 -3.55
C GLU A 31 -3.65 11.91 -2.70
N SER A 32 -3.69 12.17 -1.36
CA SER A 32 -2.82 11.51 -0.40
C SER A 32 -3.18 10.03 -0.25
N THR A 33 -2.17 9.17 -0.24
CA THR A 33 -2.34 7.76 0.07
C THR A 33 -2.13 7.51 1.56
N MET A 34 -2.78 6.47 2.05
CA MET A 34 -2.65 6.02 3.43
C MET A 34 -1.87 4.72 3.49
N SER A 35 -1.20 4.48 4.60
CA SER A 35 -0.49 3.23 4.84
C SER A 35 -0.83 2.65 6.20
N LEU A 36 -0.80 1.33 6.26
CA LEU A 36 -0.79 0.56 7.51
C LEU A 36 0.58 -0.09 7.62
N ASN A 37 1.30 0.23 8.69
CA ASN A 37 2.65 -0.25 8.92
C ASN A 37 2.62 -1.23 10.10
N VAL A 38 2.97 -2.47 9.84
CA VAL A 38 3.07 -3.51 10.86
C VAL A 38 4.54 -3.75 11.14
N ILE A 39 4.96 -3.45 12.36
CA ILE A 39 6.36 -3.39 12.77
C ILE A 39 6.61 -4.47 13.80
N TYR A 40 7.63 -5.29 13.59
CA TYR A 40 8.00 -6.39 14.48
C TYR A 40 9.29 -6.04 15.23
N PRO A 41 9.19 -5.49 16.47
CA PRO A 41 10.39 -5.17 17.25
C PRO A 41 11.20 -6.43 17.54
N ASN A 42 12.50 -6.37 17.28
CA ASN A 42 13.38 -7.51 17.54
C ASN A 42 13.72 -7.63 19.03
N HIS A 43 14.06 -8.82 19.46
CA HIS A 43 14.57 -9.10 20.80
C HIS A 43 15.47 -10.32 20.76
N ASP A 44 16.25 -10.51 21.81
CA ASP A 44 17.14 -11.67 21.92
C ASP A 44 16.33 -12.97 21.88
N GLY A 45 16.74 -13.89 21.00
CA GLY A 45 16.05 -15.15 20.83
C GLY A 45 14.74 -15.08 20.06
N ALA A 46 14.43 -13.95 19.42
CA ALA A 46 13.21 -13.80 18.64
C ALA A 46 13.14 -14.83 17.51
N ARG A 47 11.94 -15.40 17.33
CA ARG A 47 11.66 -16.31 16.22
C ARG A 47 10.88 -15.56 15.15
N PHE A 48 11.31 -15.66 13.89
CA PHE A 48 10.57 -15.11 12.76
C PHE A 48 10.78 -16.00 11.53
N ASP A 49 9.73 -16.72 11.12
CA ASP A 49 9.75 -17.56 9.93
C ASP A 49 9.41 -16.71 8.69
N THR A 50 10.44 -16.16 8.07
CA THR A 50 10.31 -15.28 6.90
C THR A 50 9.67 -16.02 5.72
N SER A 51 9.95 -17.31 5.54
CA SER A 51 9.40 -18.11 4.46
C SER A 51 7.88 -18.23 4.58
N TYR A 52 7.38 -18.63 5.74
CA TYR A 52 5.95 -18.71 6.02
C TYR A 52 5.29 -17.32 5.89
N TYR A 53 5.93 -16.30 6.44
CA TYR A 53 5.43 -14.92 6.40
C TYR A 53 5.15 -14.48 4.98
N ARG A 54 6.11 -14.66 4.08
CA ARG A 54 5.99 -14.25 2.68
C ARG A 54 5.04 -15.12 1.87
N SER A 55 5.05 -16.43 2.09
CA SER A 55 4.28 -17.38 1.28
C SER A 55 2.83 -17.53 1.71
N THR A 56 2.53 -17.31 2.99
CA THR A 56 1.22 -17.62 3.58
C THR A 56 0.58 -16.43 4.26
N HIS A 57 1.29 -15.78 5.20
CA HIS A 57 0.71 -14.70 6.00
C HIS A 57 0.40 -13.45 5.16
N ILE A 58 1.34 -12.98 4.37
CA ILE A 58 1.16 -11.77 3.55
C ILE A 58 0.06 -11.95 2.50
N PRO A 59 -0.01 -13.06 1.75
CA PRO A 59 -1.15 -13.29 0.86
C PRO A 59 -2.50 -13.29 1.57
N LEU A 60 -2.59 -13.89 2.76
CA LEU A 60 -3.81 -13.85 3.58
C LEU A 60 -4.17 -12.42 3.98
N ALA A 61 -3.19 -11.65 4.48
CA ALA A 61 -3.38 -10.26 4.86
C ALA A 61 -3.85 -9.40 3.67
N MET A 62 -3.23 -9.56 2.51
CA MET A 62 -3.60 -8.83 1.30
C MET A 62 -5.02 -9.15 0.85
N LYS A 63 -5.42 -10.42 0.92
CA LYS A 63 -6.77 -10.87 0.57
C LYS A 63 -7.83 -10.24 1.48
N VAL A 64 -7.57 -10.19 2.77
CA VAL A 64 -8.51 -9.66 3.77
C VAL A 64 -8.56 -8.14 3.72
N MET A 65 -7.41 -7.48 3.71
CA MET A 65 -7.32 -6.03 3.78
C MET A 65 -7.59 -5.33 2.44
N LYS A 66 -7.35 -6.02 1.33
CA LYS A 66 -7.48 -5.45 -0.03
C LYS A 66 -6.60 -4.19 -0.20
N ALA A 67 -5.40 -4.21 0.36
CA ALA A 67 -4.43 -3.14 0.16
C ALA A 67 -4.02 -3.06 -1.32
N THR A 68 -3.64 -1.88 -1.79
CA THR A 68 -3.21 -1.69 -3.17
C THR A 68 -1.84 -2.30 -3.44
N SER A 69 -0.97 -2.31 -2.43
CA SER A 69 0.36 -2.91 -2.50
C SER A 69 0.90 -3.17 -1.10
N VAL A 70 1.97 -3.96 -1.02
CA VAL A 70 2.72 -4.17 0.21
C VAL A 70 4.21 -4.16 -0.10
N MET A 71 4.98 -3.50 0.77
CA MET A 71 6.43 -3.55 0.77
C MET A 71 6.88 -4.21 2.06
N LEU A 72 7.76 -5.19 1.96
CA LEU A 72 8.34 -5.89 3.11
C LEU A 72 9.78 -5.44 3.29
N ILE A 73 10.13 -5.06 4.52
CA ILE A 73 11.48 -4.63 4.88
C ILE A 73 11.96 -5.56 6.00
N GLU A 74 12.96 -6.37 5.68
CA GLU A 74 13.60 -7.24 6.66
C GLU A 74 14.75 -6.50 7.33
N GLY A 75 14.81 -6.57 8.66
CA GLY A 75 15.91 -5.98 9.41
C GLY A 75 17.21 -6.74 9.20
N VAL A 76 18.30 -6.02 8.95
CA VAL A 76 19.65 -6.58 8.82
C VAL A 76 20.57 -5.99 9.87
N PRO A 77 21.53 -6.76 10.41
CA PRO A 77 22.48 -6.23 11.38
C PRO A 77 23.32 -5.07 10.84
N MET A 78 23.64 -4.12 11.70
CA MET A 78 24.62 -3.07 11.42
C MET A 78 25.88 -3.33 12.25
N GLY A 79 26.94 -3.81 11.58
CA GLY A 79 28.16 -4.22 12.27
C GLY A 79 27.89 -5.35 13.26
N SER A 80 28.22 -5.12 14.54
CA SER A 80 27.96 -6.08 15.62
C SER A 80 26.59 -5.90 16.29
N SER A 81 25.82 -4.88 15.87
CA SER A 81 24.51 -4.60 16.43
C SER A 81 23.42 -5.36 15.69
N ALA A 82 22.57 -6.09 16.40
CA ALA A 82 21.40 -6.73 15.82
C ALA A 82 20.43 -5.66 15.30
N ALA A 83 19.64 -6.03 14.26
CA ALA A 83 18.62 -5.14 13.76
C ALA A 83 17.58 -4.84 14.85
N PRO A 84 17.18 -3.57 15.08
CA PRO A 84 16.20 -3.23 16.11
C PRO A 84 14.79 -3.75 15.78
N TYR A 85 14.51 -4.01 14.51
CA TYR A 85 13.25 -4.57 14.04
C TYR A 85 13.54 -5.78 13.15
N ALA A 86 12.77 -6.85 13.35
CA ALA A 86 12.92 -8.06 12.55
C ALA A 86 12.30 -7.89 11.16
N MET A 87 11.16 -7.22 11.09
CA MET A 87 10.41 -7.02 9.86
C MET A 87 9.51 -5.79 9.96
N ILE A 88 9.31 -5.11 8.85
CA ILE A 88 8.29 -4.08 8.70
C ILE A 88 7.48 -4.40 7.45
N ALA A 89 6.16 -4.46 7.57
CA ALA A 89 5.27 -4.55 6.43
C ALA A 89 4.57 -3.22 6.23
N HIS A 90 4.74 -2.64 5.05
CA HIS A 90 4.16 -1.38 4.66
C HIS A 90 3.05 -1.64 3.64
N PHE A 91 1.80 -1.62 4.09
CA PHE A 91 0.62 -1.80 3.23
C PHE A 91 0.11 -0.44 2.79
N GLN A 92 -0.07 -0.24 1.49
CA GLN A 92 -0.63 1.00 0.95
C GLN A 92 -2.11 0.84 0.63
N PHE A 93 -2.85 1.94 0.84
CA PHE A 93 -4.29 2.03 0.59
C PHE A 93 -4.59 3.32 -0.18
N ALA A 94 -5.62 3.28 -1.02
CA ALA A 94 -6.01 4.42 -1.83
C ALA A 94 -6.59 5.58 -1.00
N SER A 95 -7.15 5.29 0.18
CA SER A 95 -7.86 6.29 1.00
C SER A 95 -7.90 5.87 2.47
N SER A 96 -8.26 6.82 3.34
CA SER A 96 -8.49 6.54 4.76
C SER A 96 -9.70 5.61 4.98
N GLU A 97 -10.73 5.73 4.14
CA GLU A 97 -11.89 4.84 4.19
C GLU A 97 -11.52 3.39 3.89
N ALA A 98 -10.59 3.17 2.95
CA ALA A 98 -10.09 1.84 2.63
C ALA A 98 -9.36 1.19 3.81
N VAL A 99 -8.54 1.96 4.53
CA VAL A 99 -7.88 1.49 5.76
C VAL A 99 -8.90 1.16 6.84
N THR A 100 -9.86 2.04 7.06
CA THR A 100 -10.90 1.85 8.07
C THR A 100 -11.71 0.59 7.78
N SER A 101 -12.10 0.38 6.53
CA SER A 101 -12.83 -0.82 6.11
C SER A 101 -12.00 -2.09 6.30
N ALA A 102 -10.70 -2.04 5.99
CA ALA A 102 -9.79 -3.16 6.18
C ALA A 102 -9.69 -3.56 7.65
N LEU A 103 -9.48 -2.59 8.54
CA LEU A 103 -9.34 -2.85 9.98
C LEU A 103 -10.67 -3.31 10.63
N ALA A 104 -11.80 -2.90 10.08
CA ALA A 104 -13.12 -3.28 10.56
C ALA A 104 -13.59 -4.65 10.02
N ASN A 105 -12.88 -5.22 9.06
CA ASN A 105 -13.25 -6.50 8.48
C ASN A 105 -13.14 -7.61 9.55
N PRO A 106 -14.21 -8.39 9.82
CA PRO A 106 -14.17 -9.48 10.80
C PRO A 106 -13.10 -10.53 10.50
N ALA A 107 -12.74 -10.73 9.23
CA ALA A 107 -11.69 -11.65 8.83
C ALA A 107 -10.28 -11.24 9.30
N MET A 108 -10.10 -10.01 9.80
CA MET A 108 -8.85 -9.60 10.43
C MET A 108 -8.50 -10.42 11.67
N ALA A 109 -9.50 -11.02 12.33
CA ALA A 109 -9.24 -11.94 13.45
C ALA A 109 -8.40 -13.13 13.01
N GLU A 110 -8.62 -13.67 11.82
CA GLU A 110 -7.82 -14.74 11.24
C GLU A 110 -6.39 -14.30 10.96
N VAL A 111 -6.21 -13.10 10.41
CA VAL A 111 -4.88 -12.53 10.15
C VAL A 111 -4.10 -12.36 11.45
N ARG A 112 -4.74 -11.84 12.50
CA ARG A 112 -4.11 -11.68 13.81
C ARG A 112 -3.75 -13.02 14.47
N ALA A 113 -4.62 -14.01 14.37
CA ALA A 113 -4.37 -15.34 14.90
C ALA A 113 -3.20 -16.04 14.20
N ASP A 114 -3.00 -15.77 12.92
CA ASP A 114 -1.94 -16.36 12.12
C ASP A 114 -0.53 -15.88 12.51
N VAL A 115 -0.41 -14.77 13.21
CA VAL A 115 0.88 -14.19 13.62
C VAL A 115 1.69 -15.20 14.46
N ALA A 116 1.05 -15.92 15.38
CA ALA A 116 1.72 -16.90 16.23
C ALA A 116 2.36 -18.07 15.46
N ARG A 117 1.94 -18.30 14.22
CA ARG A 117 2.48 -19.37 13.38
C ARG A 117 3.88 -19.06 12.84
N PHE A 118 4.24 -17.81 12.70
CA PHE A 118 5.55 -17.43 12.14
C PHE A 118 6.43 -16.64 13.10
N THR A 119 5.92 -16.10 14.20
CA THR A 119 6.73 -15.30 15.11
C THR A 119 6.19 -15.34 16.54
N ASP A 120 7.10 -15.14 17.51
CA ASP A 120 6.79 -14.87 18.89
C ASP A 120 6.78 -13.37 19.21
N ILE A 121 7.14 -12.53 18.24
CA ILE A 121 7.16 -11.07 18.42
C ILE A 121 5.74 -10.53 18.38
N LYS A 122 5.41 -9.68 19.34
CA LYS A 122 4.17 -8.90 19.33
C LYS A 122 4.34 -7.69 18.42
N PRO A 123 3.62 -7.60 17.28
CA PRO A 123 3.77 -6.48 16.38
C PRO A 123 3.17 -5.19 16.92
N THR A 124 3.75 -4.08 16.50
CA THR A 124 3.23 -2.72 16.68
C THR A 124 2.64 -2.25 15.36
N VAL A 125 1.54 -1.53 15.42
CA VAL A 125 0.84 -1.03 14.23
C VAL A 125 0.82 0.48 14.22
N MET A 126 1.15 1.09 13.07
CA MET A 126 1.11 2.53 12.86
C MET A 126 0.39 2.85 11.56
N LEU A 127 -0.56 3.78 11.63
CA LEU A 127 -1.13 4.37 10.42
C LEU A 127 -0.24 5.51 9.93
N GLY A 128 -0.05 5.59 8.62
CA GLY A 128 0.75 6.61 7.99
C GLY A 128 0.01 7.32 6.87
N LYS A 129 0.43 8.53 6.58
CA LYS A 129 -0.06 9.33 5.46
C LYS A 129 1.13 9.79 4.62
N SER A 130 1.02 9.68 3.31
CA SER A 130 2.03 10.23 2.41
C SER A 130 2.07 11.76 2.49
N LEU A 131 3.26 12.32 2.48
CA LEU A 131 3.46 13.78 2.52
C LEU A 131 3.67 14.34 1.11
#